data_47b7f789ab2beffd7c738e559062cfb5
#
_entry.id   47b7f789ab2beffd7c738e559062cfb5
#
_cell.length_a   1.000
_cell.length_b   1.000
_cell.length_c   1.000
_cell.angle_alpha   90.00
_cell.angle_beta   90.00
_cell.angle_gamma   90.00
#
_symmetry.space_group_name_H-M   'P 1'
#
loop_
_entity.id
_entity.type
_entity.pdbx_description
1 polymer ?
#
loop_
_entity_poly.entity_id
_entity_poly.type
_entity_poly.pdbx_seq_one_letter_code
_entity_poly.pdbx_strand_id
1 'polypeptide(L)'
;VTVWVNEMERMFHQKGMAGFTLRPGHAFLEIKGVLYNRTEVPQTFLWWANPAVAVNDYYQSVFPPDINAVFDHGKRAVSSFPIATDTYYKMDYSAGVDISNYKNIKVPTSYMAVNSRFNFEGGYENDTRAGMLHVANHHISPGKKQWTWGNGDFGRAWDRNLTDEDGPYIELMAGVYTENQPDFTWLQPYEEKSFVQYFLPYRELGVVKNASRDLLMNIEPEGEDSVRFKIFATSRQTVNVVLKGEDGKIYYSKEVTITPEELLDETANVKGEKLDKLILEITANGKELLYWHAEPDAAEAALLPEEIKTTEQLYLTGLHLEQYRHATYNPVEYYEEALRRDPIDVRNNNALGLWYIRKGRFHKAEQYLLTAVKTLQKRNPNPYDGEPIYNLGLALKYQGRYNDAYDRFYKSCWNAAWQDAGYFACAQISILQNRLEDALDEIDRSLIRNWHNHKARALKTAILRRMDKTEEALQLIEDSLAIDKFNFGCRYE
;
A
#
# COMPACT_ATOMS: atom_id res chain seq x y z
N VAL A 1 20.36 8.35 -12.40
CA VAL A 1 20.07 9.63 -11.73
C VAL A 1 18.79 9.49 -10.96
N THR A 2 18.76 9.96 -9.70
CA THR A 2 17.56 9.99 -8.85
C THR A 2 17.25 11.42 -8.47
N VAL A 3 15.98 11.82 -8.66
CA VAL A 3 15.43 13.09 -8.16
C VAL A 3 14.53 12.77 -6.97
N TRP A 4 14.74 13.47 -5.85
CA TRP A 4 13.95 13.32 -4.64
C TRP A 4 13.05 14.51 -4.40
N VAL A 5 11.79 14.25 -4.08
CA VAL A 5 10.83 15.22 -3.53
C VAL A 5 10.46 14.80 -2.11
N ASN A 6 10.16 15.78 -1.26
CA ASN A 6 9.87 15.54 0.16
C ASN A 6 8.84 16.56 0.66
N GLU A 7 7.93 16.09 1.49
CA GLU A 7 6.95 16.94 2.16
C GLU A 7 6.71 16.47 3.60
N MET A 8 6.39 17.44 4.48
CA MET A 8 5.82 17.18 5.80
C MET A 8 4.37 17.63 5.83
N GLU A 9 3.48 16.67 5.96
CA GLU A 9 2.03 16.92 6.07
C GLU A 9 1.74 17.66 7.39
N ARG A 10 0.94 18.74 7.30
CA ARG A 10 0.76 19.69 8.40
C ARG A 10 -0.29 19.30 9.44
N MET A 11 -1.26 18.46 9.08
CA MET A 11 -2.36 18.08 9.98
C MET A 11 -1.96 16.95 10.92
N PHE A 12 -1.32 15.91 10.39
CA PHE A 12 -0.93 14.70 11.14
C PHE A 12 0.58 14.59 11.33
N HIS A 13 1.34 15.58 10.82
CA HIS A 13 2.79 15.70 10.97
C HIS A 13 3.59 14.50 10.44
N GLN A 14 3.05 13.81 9.43
CA GLN A 14 3.75 12.73 8.76
C GLN A 14 4.76 13.29 7.75
N LYS A 15 5.80 12.51 7.46
CA LYS A 15 6.79 12.84 6.43
C LYS A 15 6.64 11.85 5.28
N GLY A 16 6.53 12.38 4.06
CA GLY A 16 6.56 11.61 2.82
C GLY A 16 7.73 12.02 1.94
N MET A 17 8.39 11.04 1.32
CA MET A 17 9.44 11.26 0.32
C MET A 17 9.19 10.37 -0.89
N ALA A 18 9.46 10.88 -2.08
CA ALA A 18 9.46 10.09 -3.32
C ALA A 18 10.74 10.34 -4.12
N GLY A 19 11.41 9.26 -4.49
CA GLY A 19 12.61 9.27 -5.32
C GLY A 19 12.32 8.69 -6.70
N PHE A 20 12.54 9.48 -7.75
CA PHE A 20 12.33 9.10 -9.15
C PHE A 20 13.67 8.77 -9.78
N THR A 21 13.85 7.53 -10.24
CA THR A 21 15.14 7.04 -10.76
C THR A 21 15.00 6.51 -12.18
N LEU A 22 15.83 7.04 -13.08
CA LEU A 22 16.09 6.46 -14.40
C LEU A 22 17.47 5.80 -14.41
N ARG A 23 17.54 4.56 -14.93
CA ARG A 23 18.77 3.77 -15.03
C ARG A 23 19.16 3.59 -16.50
N PRO A 24 20.43 3.81 -16.88
CA PRO A 24 20.88 3.49 -18.23
C PRO A 24 20.62 2.02 -18.58
N GLY A 25 20.15 1.77 -19.80
CA GLY A 25 19.88 0.41 -20.31
C GLY A 25 18.61 -0.25 -19.77
N HIS A 26 17.74 0.52 -19.10
CA HIS A 26 16.47 0.02 -18.57
C HIS A 26 15.28 0.86 -19.07
N ALA A 27 14.24 0.20 -19.55
CA ALA A 27 13.00 0.81 -20.03
C ALA A 27 11.95 0.86 -18.90
N PHE A 28 12.27 1.51 -17.77
CA PHE A 28 11.33 1.79 -16.68
C PHE A 28 11.72 3.03 -15.88
N LEU A 29 10.72 3.66 -15.30
CA LEU A 29 10.88 4.62 -14.21
C LEU A 29 10.69 3.89 -12.87
N GLU A 30 11.70 3.94 -12.00
CA GLU A 30 11.61 3.43 -10.63
C GLU A 30 11.18 4.57 -9.70
N ILE A 31 10.14 4.33 -8.91
CA ILE A 31 9.68 5.25 -7.85
C ILE A 31 9.88 4.58 -6.51
N LYS A 32 10.75 5.15 -5.67
CA LYS A 32 10.91 4.76 -4.27
C LYS A 32 10.13 5.71 -3.37
N GLY A 33 9.16 5.18 -2.63
CA GLY A 33 8.45 5.91 -1.58
C GLY A 33 9.05 5.63 -0.20
N VAL A 34 9.07 6.66 0.66
CA VAL A 34 9.42 6.54 2.09
C VAL A 34 8.40 7.35 2.88
N LEU A 35 7.74 6.70 3.83
CA LEU A 35 6.72 7.28 4.71
C LEU A 35 7.16 7.11 6.15
N TYR A 36 7.15 8.20 6.93
CA TYR A 36 7.57 8.20 8.32
C TYR A 36 6.52 8.86 9.21
N ASN A 37 6.01 8.12 10.19
CA ASN A 37 5.16 8.65 11.25
C ASN A 37 6.02 9.35 12.31
N ARG A 38 5.94 10.69 12.38
CA ARG A 38 6.71 11.50 13.32
C ARG A 38 6.03 11.68 14.69
N THR A 39 4.91 10.97 14.91
CA THR A 39 4.09 11.15 16.11
C THR A 39 4.17 9.95 17.04
N GLU A 40 3.81 10.16 18.31
CA GLU A 40 3.77 9.13 19.34
C GLU A 40 2.48 8.30 19.35
N VAL A 41 1.61 8.50 18.36
CA VAL A 41 0.37 7.72 18.19
C VAL A 41 0.35 7.09 16.80
N PRO A 42 -0.32 5.95 16.61
CA PRO A 42 -0.54 5.40 15.27
C PRO A 42 -1.26 6.42 14.38
N GLN A 43 -0.79 6.57 13.17
CA GLN A 43 -1.36 7.43 12.16
C GLN A 43 -1.72 6.64 10.91
N THR A 44 -2.74 7.08 10.19
CA THR A 44 -3.11 6.47 8.92
C THR A 44 -2.49 7.25 7.76
N PHE A 45 -2.15 6.54 6.70
CA PHE A 45 -1.75 7.13 5.44
C PHE A 45 -2.49 6.49 4.28
N LEU A 46 -2.49 7.19 3.17
CA LEU A 46 -2.97 6.70 1.88
C LEU A 46 -1.94 7.08 0.83
N TRP A 47 -1.38 6.09 0.14
CA TRP A 47 -0.49 6.30 -0.99
C TRP A 47 -1.09 5.68 -2.25
N TRP A 48 -1.28 6.52 -3.25
CA TRP A 48 -1.60 6.12 -4.61
C TRP A 48 -0.68 6.86 -5.57
N ALA A 49 0.17 6.11 -6.30
CA ALA A 49 0.79 6.66 -7.50
C ALA A 49 -0.30 6.78 -8.58
N ASN A 50 -0.45 7.95 -9.18
CA ASN A 50 -1.59 8.28 -10.01
C ASN A 50 -1.18 8.98 -11.32
N PRO A 51 -0.39 8.32 -12.20
CA PRO A 51 -0.09 8.88 -13.50
C PRO A 51 -1.33 8.92 -14.38
N ALA A 52 -1.49 10.01 -15.11
CA ALA A 52 -2.46 10.14 -16.20
C ALA A 52 -1.82 9.66 -17.50
N VAL A 53 -2.54 8.84 -18.26
CA VAL A 53 -2.16 8.38 -19.60
C VAL A 53 -3.20 8.84 -20.62
N ALA A 54 -2.74 9.36 -21.75
CA ALA A 54 -3.64 9.74 -22.85
C ALA A 54 -4.39 8.51 -23.36
N VAL A 55 -5.65 8.70 -23.75
CA VAL A 55 -6.50 7.62 -24.27
C VAL A 55 -7.29 8.07 -25.50
N ASN A 56 -7.71 7.08 -26.28
CA ASN A 56 -8.58 7.26 -27.44
C ASN A 56 -9.50 6.04 -27.61
N ASP A 57 -10.27 5.96 -28.68
CA ASP A 57 -11.22 4.87 -28.93
C ASP A 57 -10.55 3.49 -29.12
N TYR A 58 -9.23 3.42 -29.29
CA TYR A 58 -8.45 2.20 -29.43
C TYR A 58 -7.76 1.77 -28.11
N TYR A 59 -7.90 2.56 -27.04
CA TYR A 59 -7.31 2.23 -25.75
C TYR A 59 -8.06 1.11 -25.06
N GLN A 60 -7.30 0.17 -24.49
CA GLN A 60 -7.78 -0.94 -23.70
C GLN A 60 -7.08 -0.99 -22.34
N SER A 61 -7.86 -1.08 -21.29
CA SER A 61 -7.37 -1.27 -19.91
C SER A 61 -6.79 -2.67 -19.76
N VAL A 62 -5.64 -2.77 -19.10
CA VAL A 62 -4.92 -4.02 -18.86
C VAL A 62 -4.90 -4.30 -17.36
N PHE A 63 -5.80 -5.18 -16.92
CA PHE A 63 -5.78 -5.75 -15.56
C PHE A 63 -5.28 -7.20 -15.61
N PRO A 64 -4.74 -7.72 -14.48
CA PRO A 64 -4.37 -9.12 -14.38
C PRO A 64 -5.50 -10.08 -14.73
N PRO A 65 -5.18 -11.29 -15.25
CA PRO A 65 -6.19 -12.26 -15.66
C PRO A 65 -7.04 -12.86 -14.52
N ASP A 66 -6.63 -12.70 -13.26
CA ASP A 66 -7.42 -13.07 -12.07
C ASP A 66 -8.47 -12.01 -11.68
N ILE A 67 -8.52 -10.87 -12.37
CA ILE A 67 -9.54 -9.84 -12.14
C ILE A 67 -10.77 -10.15 -12.98
N ASN A 68 -11.80 -10.65 -12.31
CA ASN A 68 -13.11 -10.98 -12.89
C ASN A 68 -14.23 -10.02 -12.45
N ALA A 69 -13.94 -9.13 -11.49
CA ALA A 69 -14.85 -8.09 -11.02
C ALA A 69 -14.10 -6.80 -10.69
N VAL A 70 -14.79 -5.66 -10.83
CA VAL A 70 -14.31 -4.33 -10.47
C VAL A 70 -15.35 -3.59 -9.65
N PHE A 71 -14.87 -2.68 -8.77
CA PHE A 71 -15.68 -1.92 -7.83
C PHE A 71 -15.58 -0.43 -8.08
N ASP A 72 -16.61 0.31 -7.65
CA ASP A 72 -16.55 1.77 -7.57
C ASP A 72 -15.73 2.23 -6.35
N HIS A 73 -15.41 3.52 -6.27
CA HIS A 73 -14.68 4.14 -5.17
C HIS A 73 -15.23 3.83 -3.76
N GLY A 74 -16.54 3.66 -3.63
CA GLY A 74 -17.21 3.45 -2.35
C GLY A 74 -17.59 2.01 -2.07
N LYS A 75 -17.16 1.07 -2.91
CA LYS A 75 -17.60 -0.34 -2.86
C LYS A 75 -19.16 -0.50 -2.86
N ARG A 76 -19.86 0.45 -3.48
CA ARG A 76 -21.33 0.49 -3.56
C ARG A 76 -21.87 -0.20 -4.80
N ALA A 77 -21.07 -0.22 -5.86
CA ALA A 77 -21.40 -0.87 -7.12
C ALA A 77 -20.26 -1.80 -7.54
N VAL A 78 -20.64 -2.93 -8.11
CA VAL A 78 -19.74 -3.97 -8.62
C VAL A 78 -20.14 -4.25 -10.06
N SER A 79 -19.15 -4.54 -10.91
CA SER A 79 -19.38 -5.05 -12.27
C SER A 79 -18.48 -6.24 -12.52
N SER A 80 -18.96 -7.20 -13.29
CA SER A 80 -18.08 -8.20 -13.91
C SER A 80 -17.09 -7.50 -14.85
N PHE A 81 -15.91 -8.07 -15.01
CA PHE A 81 -14.84 -7.53 -15.83
C PHE A 81 -14.10 -8.66 -16.57
N PRO A 82 -13.71 -8.51 -17.84
CA PRO A 82 -13.86 -7.29 -18.67
C PRO A 82 -15.26 -7.10 -19.27
N ILE A 83 -16.09 -8.13 -19.29
CA ILE A 83 -17.44 -8.06 -19.86
C ILE A 83 -18.43 -7.74 -18.75
N ALA A 84 -18.98 -6.52 -18.77
CA ALA A 84 -20.07 -6.11 -17.90
C ALA A 84 -21.41 -6.60 -18.42
N THR A 85 -22.26 -7.10 -17.51
CA THR A 85 -23.59 -7.68 -17.84
C THR A 85 -24.72 -7.07 -17.05
N ASP A 86 -24.43 -6.12 -16.16
CA ASP A 86 -25.38 -5.47 -15.25
C ASP A 86 -25.31 -3.93 -15.36
N THR A 87 -25.94 -3.24 -14.44
CA THR A 87 -25.86 -1.77 -14.34
C THR A 87 -24.63 -1.38 -13.51
N TYR A 88 -23.74 -0.56 -14.09
CA TYR A 88 -22.59 0.01 -13.41
C TYR A 88 -22.50 1.52 -13.64
N TYR A 89 -22.33 2.33 -12.59
CA TYR A 89 -22.38 3.80 -12.66
C TYR A 89 -23.64 4.34 -13.37
N LYS A 90 -24.79 3.69 -13.16
CA LYS A 90 -26.10 4.01 -13.80
C LYS A 90 -26.13 3.76 -15.30
N MET A 91 -25.10 3.15 -15.89
CA MET A 91 -25.10 2.69 -17.27
C MET A 91 -25.55 1.23 -17.34
N ASP A 92 -26.44 0.95 -18.28
CA ASP A 92 -26.92 -0.41 -18.56
C ASP A 92 -25.96 -1.12 -19.50
N TYR A 93 -25.33 -2.18 -19.01
CA TYR A 93 -24.42 -3.07 -19.75
C TYR A 93 -25.02 -4.48 -19.93
N SER A 94 -26.34 -4.67 -19.71
CA SER A 94 -26.99 -5.99 -19.75
C SER A 94 -26.84 -6.74 -21.07
N ALA A 95 -26.50 -6.06 -22.16
CA ALA A 95 -26.21 -6.65 -23.46
C ALA A 95 -24.85 -7.40 -23.54
N GLY A 96 -24.02 -7.33 -22.48
CA GLY A 96 -22.67 -7.85 -22.48
C GLY A 96 -21.70 -6.91 -23.20
N VAL A 97 -21.10 -5.97 -22.48
CA VAL A 97 -20.21 -4.93 -23.03
C VAL A 97 -18.82 -5.07 -22.44
N ASP A 98 -17.81 -5.12 -23.30
CA ASP A 98 -16.41 -5.09 -22.88
C ASP A 98 -16.02 -3.68 -22.39
N ILE A 99 -16.05 -3.51 -21.07
CA ILE A 99 -15.72 -2.26 -20.38
C ILE A 99 -14.22 -2.04 -20.19
N SER A 100 -13.37 -2.95 -20.62
CA SER A 100 -11.92 -2.70 -20.72
C SER A 100 -11.60 -1.69 -21.83
N ASN A 101 -12.44 -1.59 -22.85
CA ASN A 101 -12.26 -0.65 -23.96
C ASN A 101 -12.78 0.75 -23.56
N TYR A 102 -11.93 1.78 -23.62
CA TYR A 102 -12.26 3.16 -23.27
C TYR A 102 -13.50 3.69 -24.01
N LYS A 103 -13.65 3.38 -25.31
CA LYS A 103 -14.81 3.80 -26.13
C LYS A 103 -16.16 3.37 -25.53
N ASN A 104 -16.19 2.35 -24.68
CA ASN A 104 -17.40 1.81 -24.05
C ASN A 104 -17.68 2.45 -22.68
N ILE A 105 -16.77 3.24 -22.11
CA ILE A 105 -16.93 3.93 -20.84
C ILE A 105 -17.54 5.31 -21.09
N LYS A 106 -18.85 5.48 -20.92
CA LYS A 106 -19.57 6.70 -21.31
C LYS A 106 -19.66 7.77 -20.23
N VAL A 107 -19.45 7.41 -18.97
CA VAL A 107 -19.62 8.31 -17.82
C VAL A 107 -18.38 8.24 -16.92
N PRO A 108 -18.16 9.20 -16.00
CA PRO A 108 -17.10 9.12 -15.02
C PRO A 108 -17.14 7.79 -14.27
N THR A 109 -16.09 7.02 -14.38
CA THR A 109 -16.06 5.63 -13.92
C THR A 109 -14.70 5.29 -13.31
N SER A 110 -14.72 4.58 -12.18
CA SER A 110 -13.54 3.90 -11.64
C SER A 110 -13.70 2.40 -11.70
N TYR A 111 -12.59 1.71 -11.93
CA TYR A 111 -12.45 0.28 -11.76
C TYR A 111 -11.43 0.03 -10.66
N MET A 112 -11.86 -0.51 -9.53
CA MET A 112 -11.00 -0.99 -8.46
C MET A 112 -10.96 -2.50 -8.49
N ALA A 113 -9.79 -3.05 -8.77
CA ALA A 113 -9.53 -4.48 -8.71
C ALA A 113 -9.02 -4.84 -7.31
N VAL A 114 -9.50 -5.94 -6.75
CA VAL A 114 -9.09 -6.44 -5.43
C VAL A 114 -8.65 -7.90 -5.50
N ASN A 115 -7.83 -8.31 -4.53
CA ASN A 115 -7.34 -9.69 -4.35
C ASN A 115 -6.55 -10.27 -5.52
N SER A 116 -5.91 -9.44 -6.37
CA SER A 116 -5.04 -9.95 -7.42
C SER A 116 -3.72 -10.47 -6.86
N ARG A 117 -3.29 -11.64 -7.34
CA ARG A 117 -1.98 -12.23 -7.04
C ARG A 117 -0.88 -11.80 -8.01
N PHE A 118 -1.21 -10.96 -8.97
CA PHE A 118 -0.27 -10.44 -9.96
C PHE A 118 0.28 -9.07 -9.55
N ASN A 119 1.43 -8.72 -10.12
CA ASN A 119 2.20 -7.55 -9.76
C ASN A 119 1.97 -6.34 -10.68
N PHE A 120 0.94 -6.33 -11.54
CA PHE A 120 0.81 -5.30 -12.58
C PHE A 120 -0.61 -4.82 -12.79
N GLU A 121 -0.73 -3.64 -13.39
CA GLU A 121 -1.90 -3.07 -14.05
C GLU A 121 -1.44 -2.05 -15.10
N GLY A 122 -2.31 -1.65 -16.02
CA GLY A 122 -1.98 -0.62 -16.99
C GLY A 122 -2.96 -0.48 -18.15
N GLY A 123 -2.46 -0.13 -19.32
CA GLY A 123 -3.24 0.01 -20.52
C GLY A 123 -2.42 -0.12 -21.80
N TYR A 124 -3.13 -0.32 -22.89
CA TYR A 124 -2.56 -0.53 -24.22
C TYR A 124 -3.37 0.20 -25.30
N GLU A 125 -2.68 0.93 -26.15
CA GLU A 125 -3.21 1.59 -27.33
C GLU A 125 -3.06 0.67 -28.55
N ASN A 126 -4.19 0.18 -29.06
CA ASN A 126 -4.20 -0.79 -30.16
C ASN A 126 -3.83 -0.20 -31.51
N ASP A 127 -3.95 1.10 -31.73
CA ASP A 127 -3.57 1.80 -32.97
C ASP A 127 -2.06 2.06 -33.03
N THR A 128 -1.47 2.61 -31.97
CA THR A 128 -0.03 2.87 -31.86
C THR A 128 0.76 1.63 -31.46
N ARG A 129 0.08 0.58 -30.99
CA ARG A 129 0.65 -0.66 -30.46
C ARG A 129 1.64 -0.43 -29.33
N ALA A 130 1.35 0.53 -28.47
CA ALA A 130 2.15 0.90 -27.31
C ALA A 130 1.30 0.94 -26.05
N GLY A 131 1.91 0.79 -24.88
CA GLY A 131 1.22 0.80 -23.60
C GLY A 131 2.10 1.26 -22.45
N MET A 132 1.47 1.42 -21.29
CA MET A 132 2.10 1.72 -20.01
C MET A 132 1.62 0.71 -18.98
N LEU A 133 2.56 0.10 -18.25
CA LEU A 133 2.25 -0.72 -17.07
C LEU A 133 2.84 -0.10 -15.80
N HIS A 134 2.10 -0.21 -14.73
CA HIS A 134 2.61 -0.18 -13.36
C HIS A 134 2.98 -1.61 -12.94
N VAL A 135 4.13 -1.78 -12.30
CA VAL A 135 4.56 -3.05 -11.71
C VAL A 135 5.08 -2.81 -10.29
N ALA A 136 4.57 -3.58 -9.33
CA ALA A 136 5.06 -3.61 -7.95
C ALA A 136 4.71 -4.93 -7.28
N ASN A 137 5.41 -5.29 -6.21
CA ASN A 137 5.06 -6.46 -5.40
C ASN A 137 3.64 -6.31 -4.83
N HIS A 138 2.71 -7.19 -5.22
CA HIS A 138 1.30 -7.13 -4.82
C HIS A 138 1.07 -7.29 -3.29
N HIS A 139 2.01 -7.87 -2.55
CA HIS A 139 1.94 -7.92 -1.08
C HIS A 139 2.21 -6.55 -0.42
N ILE A 140 2.82 -5.62 -1.14
CA ILE A 140 3.13 -4.27 -0.67
C ILE A 140 2.24 -3.25 -1.37
N SER A 141 2.04 -3.42 -2.69
CA SER A 141 1.21 -2.56 -3.53
C SER A 141 0.07 -3.38 -4.16
N PRO A 142 -0.95 -3.78 -3.37
CA PRO A 142 -2.06 -4.58 -3.85
C PRO A 142 -3.04 -3.76 -4.68
N GLY A 143 -3.15 -2.45 -4.44
CA GLY A 143 -4.14 -1.58 -5.06
C GLY A 143 -3.90 -1.41 -6.55
N LYS A 144 -4.88 -1.83 -7.35
CA LYS A 144 -4.93 -1.69 -8.80
C LYS A 144 -6.24 -1.02 -9.18
N LYS A 145 -6.14 0.17 -9.74
CA LYS A 145 -7.31 0.98 -10.06
C LYS A 145 -7.07 1.81 -11.30
N GLN A 146 -8.11 2.04 -12.06
CA GLN A 146 -8.17 3.14 -13.01
C GLN A 146 -9.36 4.06 -12.74
N TRP A 147 -9.25 5.28 -13.20
CA TRP A 147 -10.32 6.25 -13.22
C TRP A 147 -10.30 7.07 -14.51
N THR A 148 -11.47 7.45 -14.99
CA THR A 148 -11.62 8.31 -16.16
C THR A 148 -12.89 9.14 -16.06
N TRP A 149 -12.93 10.30 -16.73
CA TRP A 149 -14.14 11.09 -16.95
C TRP A 149 -15.12 10.42 -17.93
N GLY A 150 -14.67 9.41 -18.66
CA GLY A 150 -15.45 8.67 -19.65
C GLY A 150 -15.51 9.36 -21.01
N ASN A 151 -15.94 8.58 -22.00
CA ASN A 151 -15.98 8.97 -23.43
C ASN A 151 -17.32 9.60 -23.86
N GLY A 152 -18.18 10.05 -22.94
CA GLY A 152 -19.41 10.78 -23.23
C GLY A 152 -19.20 12.29 -23.20
N ASP A 153 -20.27 13.06 -23.52
CA ASP A 153 -20.20 14.52 -23.61
C ASP A 153 -19.76 15.20 -22.32
N PHE A 154 -20.17 14.66 -21.17
CA PHE A 154 -19.74 15.15 -19.85
C PHE A 154 -18.23 15.00 -19.65
N GLY A 155 -17.68 13.82 -19.93
CA GLY A 155 -16.26 13.56 -19.84
C GLY A 155 -15.44 14.45 -20.76
N ARG A 156 -15.84 14.55 -22.02
CA ARG A 156 -15.20 15.44 -23.01
C ARG A 156 -15.22 16.92 -22.63
N ALA A 157 -16.28 17.37 -21.93
CA ALA A 157 -16.32 18.72 -21.39
C ALA A 157 -15.28 18.94 -20.28
N TRP A 158 -15.09 17.96 -19.39
CA TRP A 158 -14.06 18.01 -18.35
C TRP A 158 -12.66 17.89 -18.92
N ASP A 159 -12.42 17.02 -19.89
CA ASP A 159 -11.12 16.91 -20.56
C ASP A 159 -10.66 18.25 -21.12
N ARG A 160 -11.52 18.97 -21.81
CA ARG A 160 -11.21 20.31 -22.32
C ARG A 160 -10.86 21.36 -21.24
N ASN A 161 -11.38 21.18 -20.03
CA ASN A 161 -11.08 22.08 -18.91
C ASN A 161 -9.80 21.70 -18.14
N LEU A 162 -9.39 20.42 -18.16
CA LEU A 162 -8.30 19.89 -17.35
C LEU A 162 -7.01 19.64 -18.12
N THR A 163 -7.10 19.35 -19.42
CA THR A 163 -5.96 18.93 -20.23
C THR A 163 -5.69 19.87 -21.41
N ASP A 164 -6.41 20.98 -21.50
CA ASP A 164 -6.35 21.93 -22.63
C ASP A 164 -6.53 21.20 -23.98
N GLU A 165 -5.47 21.05 -24.76
CA GLU A 165 -5.47 20.39 -26.07
C GLU A 165 -4.97 18.93 -26.04
N ASP A 166 -4.52 18.42 -24.89
CA ASP A 166 -3.94 17.06 -24.75
C ASP A 166 -4.99 15.95 -24.82
N GLY A 167 -6.27 16.28 -24.68
CA GLY A 167 -7.40 15.35 -24.84
C GLY A 167 -7.68 14.48 -23.62
N PRO A 168 -8.48 13.40 -23.79
CA PRO A 168 -8.92 12.56 -22.69
C PRO A 168 -7.79 11.70 -22.12
N TYR A 169 -7.94 11.34 -20.83
CA TYR A 169 -6.97 10.51 -20.11
C TYR A 169 -7.64 9.47 -19.21
N ILE A 170 -6.87 8.46 -18.86
CA ILE A 170 -7.15 7.54 -17.76
C ILE A 170 -6.08 7.73 -16.69
N GLU A 171 -6.49 7.76 -15.44
CA GLU A 171 -5.60 7.69 -14.29
C GLU A 171 -5.32 6.21 -13.98
N LEU A 172 -4.05 5.80 -14.07
CA LEU A 172 -3.59 4.49 -13.59
C LEU A 172 -3.18 4.64 -12.13
N MET A 173 -3.94 4.06 -11.22
CA MET A 173 -3.83 4.34 -9.80
C MET A 173 -3.31 3.09 -9.06
N ALA A 174 -2.07 3.17 -8.58
CA ALA A 174 -1.39 2.08 -7.88
C ALA A 174 -1.29 2.35 -6.37
N GLY A 175 -2.05 1.59 -5.57
CA GLY A 175 -2.13 1.74 -4.12
C GLY A 175 -1.10 0.93 -3.36
N VAL A 176 -0.46 1.52 -2.35
CA VAL A 176 0.53 0.87 -1.49
C VAL A 176 -0.05 0.64 -0.11
N TYR A 177 0.02 -0.61 0.35
CA TYR A 177 -0.62 -1.13 1.57
C TYR A 177 -2.14 -0.87 1.63
N THR A 178 -2.76 -0.73 0.47
CA THR A 178 -4.20 -0.55 0.32
C THR A 178 -4.67 -1.20 -0.98
N GLU A 179 -5.79 -1.89 -0.95
CA GLU A 179 -6.41 -2.52 -2.13
C GLU A 179 -7.42 -1.61 -2.81
N ASN A 180 -7.98 -0.67 -2.07
CA ASN A 180 -9.02 0.20 -2.56
C ASN A 180 -8.86 1.62 -1.99
N GLN A 181 -9.15 2.64 -2.75
CA GLN A 181 -9.28 4.00 -2.26
C GLN A 181 -10.74 4.21 -1.82
N PRO A 182 -11.01 4.72 -0.63
CA PRO A 182 -10.11 5.42 0.31
C PRO A 182 -9.60 4.59 1.49
N ASP A 183 -9.24 3.34 1.32
CA ASP A 183 -8.68 2.53 2.39
C ASP A 183 -7.33 3.09 2.82
N PHE A 184 -7.25 3.52 4.07
CA PHE A 184 -6.00 3.94 4.67
C PHE A 184 -5.31 2.75 5.36
N THR A 185 -3.99 2.77 5.40
CA THR A 185 -3.22 1.84 6.23
C THR A 185 -2.54 2.56 7.39
N TRP A 186 -1.93 1.79 8.30
CA TRP A 186 -1.37 2.33 9.53
C TRP A 186 0.15 2.42 9.47
N LEU A 187 0.67 3.50 10.06
CA LEU A 187 2.04 3.62 10.55
C LEU A 187 2.01 3.67 12.07
N GLN A 188 2.74 2.77 12.72
CA GLN A 188 2.90 2.79 14.17
C GLN A 188 3.67 4.04 14.62
N PRO A 189 3.68 4.38 15.91
CA PRO A 189 4.48 5.49 16.40
C PRO A 189 5.93 5.37 15.94
N TYR A 190 6.45 6.42 15.29
CA TYR A 190 7.82 6.53 14.77
C TYR A 190 8.22 5.48 13.71
N GLU A 191 7.26 4.73 13.18
CA GLU A 191 7.51 3.76 12.12
C GLU A 191 7.84 4.45 10.79
N GLU A 192 8.83 3.89 10.09
CA GLU A 192 9.11 4.17 8.69
C GLU A 192 8.73 2.97 7.83
N LYS A 193 8.02 3.22 6.73
CA LYS A 193 7.78 2.25 5.66
C LYS A 193 8.41 2.74 4.37
N SER A 194 9.10 1.84 3.67
CA SER A 194 9.62 2.13 2.33
C SER A 194 9.17 1.08 1.34
N PHE A 195 8.96 1.49 0.10
CA PHE A 195 8.51 0.64 -0.99
C PHE A 195 9.03 1.13 -2.33
N VAL A 196 8.91 0.28 -3.34
CA VAL A 196 9.31 0.60 -4.72
C VAL A 196 8.20 0.21 -5.68
N GLN A 197 7.90 1.09 -6.62
CA GLN A 197 6.99 0.88 -7.74
C GLN A 197 7.72 1.19 -9.05
N TYR A 198 7.30 0.55 -10.15
CA TYR A 198 7.87 0.73 -11.48
C TYR A 198 6.80 1.11 -12.47
N PHE A 199 7.08 2.07 -13.35
CA PHE A 199 6.28 2.38 -14.53
C PHE A 199 7.06 2.03 -15.78
N LEU A 200 6.48 1.17 -16.62
CA LEU A 200 7.15 0.53 -17.75
C LEU A 200 6.40 0.87 -19.03
N PRO A 201 6.96 1.70 -19.93
CA PRO A 201 6.47 1.79 -21.31
C PRO A 201 6.82 0.51 -22.06
N TYR A 202 5.89 0.02 -22.88
CA TYR A 202 6.09 -1.17 -23.71
C TYR A 202 5.40 -1.03 -25.06
N ARG A 203 5.76 -1.88 -26.02
CA ARG A 203 5.19 -1.85 -27.37
C ARG A 203 5.02 -3.25 -27.95
N GLU A 204 4.16 -3.38 -28.96
CA GLU A 204 3.93 -4.56 -29.80
C GLU A 204 3.48 -5.82 -29.03
N LEU A 205 3.31 -5.75 -27.71
CA LEU A 205 3.02 -6.91 -26.86
C LEU A 205 1.52 -7.25 -26.83
N GLY A 206 0.64 -6.24 -26.99
CA GLY A 206 -0.81 -6.41 -26.79
C GLY A 206 -1.20 -6.36 -25.33
N VAL A 207 -2.30 -7.04 -24.98
CA VAL A 207 -2.82 -7.12 -23.62
C VAL A 207 -1.96 -8.06 -22.78
N VAL A 208 -1.22 -7.51 -21.84
CA VAL A 208 -0.29 -8.24 -20.98
C VAL A 208 -1.03 -9.23 -20.08
N LYS A 209 -0.50 -10.44 -19.97
CA LYS A 209 -1.05 -11.53 -19.14
C LYS A 209 -0.27 -11.73 -17.85
N ASN A 210 1.01 -11.38 -17.83
CA ASN A 210 1.82 -11.28 -16.61
C ASN A 210 3.00 -10.34 -16.82
N ALA A 211 3.45 -9.70 -15.74
CA ALA A 211 4.58 -8.79 -15.74
C ALA A 211 5.37 -8.81 -14.45
N SER A 212 6.68 -8.68 -14.59
CA SER A 212 7.63 -8.33 -13.53
C SER A 212 8.34 -7.03 -13.90
N ARG A 213 9.22 -6.52 -13.02
CA ARG A 213 10.08 -5.37 -13.35
C ARG A 213 10.93 -5.62 -14.60
N ASP A 214 11.31 -6.87 -14.85
CA ASP A 214 12.32 -7.22 -15.84
C ASP A 214 11.70 -7.69 -17.17
N LEU A 215 10.51 -8.31 -17.11
CA LEU A 215 9.84 -8.96 -18.25
C LEU A 215 8.34 -8.74 -18.24
N LEU A 216 7.75 -8.63 -19.42
CA LEU A 216 6.31 -8.62 -19.67
C LEU A 216 5.98 -9.72 -20.68
N MET A 217 4.82 -10.37 -20.53
CA MET A 217 4.41 -11.41 -21.47
C MET A 217 2.94 -11.28 -21.86
N ASN A 218 2.66 -11.72 -23.10
CA ASN A 218 1.32 -11.99 -23.59
C ASN A 218 1.28 -13.37 -24.22
N ILE A 219 0.16 -14.08 -24.12
CA ILE A 219 -0.12 -15.34 -24.80
C ILE A 219 -1.59 -15.37 -25.21
N GLU A 220 -1.84 -15.72 -26.47
CA GLU A 220 -3.18 -15.71 -27.06
C GLU A 220 -3.34 -16.91 -28.00
N PRO A 221 -4.57 -17.44 -28.19
CA PRO A 221 -4.84 -18.43 -29.22
C PRO A 221 -4.55 -17.89 -30.63
N GLU A 222 -3.95 -18.70 -31.49
CA GLU A 222 -3.75 -18.39 -32.91
C GLU A 222 -4.29 -19.56 -33.76
N GLY A 223 -5.58 -19.44 -34.12
CA GLY A 223 -6.31 -20.54 -34.72
C GLY A 223 -6.70 -21.66 -33.73
N GLU A 224 -6.97 -22.87 -34.23
CA GLU A 224 -7.46 -23.98 -33.40
C GLU A 224 -6.33 -24.77 -32.71
N ASP A 225 -5.15 -24.84 -33.34
CA ASP A 225 -4.06 -25.74 -32.95
C ASP A 225 -2.80 -25.00 -32.46
N SER A 226 -2.81 -23.68 -32.42
CA SER A 226 -1.61 -22.91 -32.12
C SER A 226 -1.88 -21.79 -31.11
N VAL A 227 -0.84 -21.38 -30.39
CA VAL A 227 -0.82 -20.20 -29.58
C VAL A 227 0.35 -19.29 -29.97
N ARG A 228 0.11 -18.00 -29.99
CA ARG A 228 1.13 -16.98 -30.18
C ARG A 228 1.47 -16.38 -28.81
N PHE A 229 2.75 -16.28 -28.54
CA PHE A 229 3.21 -15.63 -27.32
C PHE A 229 4.29 -14.60 -27.61
N LYS A 230 4.27 -13.54 -26.85
CA LYS A 230 5.21 -12.42 -26.96
C LYS A 230 5.83 -12.13 -25.62
N ILE A 231 7.13 -11.79 -25.63
CA ILE A 231 7.87 -11.44 -24.42
C ILE A 231 8.66 -10.17 -24.69
N PHE A 232 8.45 -9.17 -23.85
CA PHE A 232 9.18 -7.90 -23.85
C PHE A 232 10.09 -7.84 -22.62
N ALA A 233 11.34 -7.39 -22.78
CA ALA A 233 12.29 -7.20 -21.71
C ALA A 233 12.54 -5.71 -21.47
N THR A 234 12.58 -5.28 -20.21
CA THR A 234 12.88 -3.88 -19.83
C THR A 234 14.38 -3.55 -19.88
N SER A 235 15.23 -4.58 -20.03
CA SER A 235 16.68 -4.46 -20.26
C SER A 235 17.17 -5.66 -21.06
N ARG A 236 18.40 -5.61 -21.56
CA ARG A 236 18.99 -6.75 -22.27
C ARG A 236 19.13 -7.96 -21.35
N GLN A 237 18.49 -9.08 -21.70
CA GLN A 237 18.49 -10.32 -20.92
C GLN A 237 18.56 -11.55 -21.81
N THR A 238 19.30 -12.58 -21.39
CA THR A 238 19.27 -13.91 -21.98
C THR A 238 18.41 -14.80 -21.10
N VAL A 239 17.35 -15.37 -21.69
CA VAL A 239 16.33 -16.15 -20.98
C VAL A 239 16.06 -17.47 -21.67
N ASN A 240 15.66 -18.48 -20.88
CA ASN A 240 15.07 -19.71 -21.41
C ASN A 240 13.55 -19.57 -21.37
N VAL A 241 12.91 -19.78 -22.51
CA VAL A 241 11.46 -19.73 -22.68
C VAL A 241 10.94 -21.12 -22.93
N VAL A 242 10.02 -21.61 -22.11
CA VAL A 242 9.41 -22.93 -22.21
C VAL A 242 7.89 -22.80 -22.21
N LEU A 243 7.25 -23.30 -23.25
CA LEU A 243 5.80 -23.53 -23.29
C LEU A 243 5.53 -25.02 -23.11
N LYS A 244 4.75 -25.37 -22.08
CA LYS A 244 4.42 -26.77 -21.76
C LYS A 244 2.96 -26.93 -21.36
N GLY A 245 2.41 -28.14 -21.46
CA GLY A 245 1.14 -28.51 -20.88
C GLY A 245 1.24 -28.81 -19.39
N GLU A 246 0.11 -28.85 -18.69
CA GLU A 246 0.03 -29.29 -17.27
C GLU A 246 0.56 -30.73 -17.10
N ASP A 247 0.49 -31.56 -18.12
CA ASP A 247 1.05 -32.93 -18.19
C ASP A 247 2.59 -32.96 -18.31
N GLY A 248 3.23 -31.80 -18.42
CA GLY A 248 4.67 -31.64 -18.59
C GLY A 248 5.16 -31.75 -20.02
N LYS A 249 4.28 -31.96 -21.01
CA LYS A 249 4.65 -32.02 -22.41
C LYS A 249 5.12 -30.66 -22.92
N ILE A 250 6.34 -30.63 -23.49
CA ILE A 250 6.93 -29.39 -24.02
C ILE A 250 6.47 -29.17 -25.45
N TYR A 251 5.92 -28.00 -25.73
CA TYR A 251 5.51 -27.56 -27.08
C TYR A 251 6.52 -26.60 -27.71
N TYR A 252 7.24 -25.82 -26.85
CA TYR A 252 8.30 -24.92 -27.30
C TYR A 252 9.37 -24.80 -26.19
N SER A 253 10.64 -24.72 -26.60
CA SER A 253 11.76 -24.47 -25.70
C SER A 253 12.90 -23.80 -26.48
N LYS A 254 13.35 -22.63 -26.00
CA LYS A 254 14.42 -21.86 -26.66
C LYS A 254 15.13 -20.96 -25.66
N GLU A 255 16.47 -20.93 -25.74
CA GLU A 255 17.24 -19.84 -25.13
C GLU A 255 17.34 -18.67 -26.12
N VAL A 256 17.06 -17.47 -25.66
CA VAL A 256 17.02 -16.25 -26.48
C VAL A 256 17.48 -15.04 -25.70
N THR A 257 18.16 -14.12 -26.39
CA THR A 257 18.46 -12.78 -25.86
C THR A 257 17.41 -11.79 -26.34
N ILE A 258 16.76 -11.10 -25.40
CA ILE A 258 15.70 -10.12 -25.64
C ILE A 258 16.18 -8.75 -25.14
N THR A 259 15.79 -7.69 -25.81
CA THR A 259 16.11 -6.28 -25.45
C THR A 259 14.84 -5.43 -25.48
N PRO A 260 14.84 -4.21 -24.95
CA PRO A 260 13.70 -3.29 -25.08
C PRO A 260 13.35 -2.92 -26.54
N GLU A 261 14.32 -3.06 -27.45
CA GLU A 261 14.14 -2.77 -28.88
C GLU A 261 13.59 -3.96 -29.67
N GLU A 262 13.88 -5.20 -29.22
CA GLU A 262 13.54 -6.44 -29.93
C GLU A 262 12.84 -7.40 -28.96
N LEU A 263 11.50 -7.48 -29.05
CA LEU A 263 10.72 -8.48 -28.32
C LEU A 263 10.80 -9.85 -28.97
N LEU A 264 10.57 -10.90 -28.22
CA LEU A 264 10.30 -12.23 -28.75
C LEU A 264 8.83 -12.29 -29.20
N ASP A 265 8.58 -12.75 -30.44
CA ASP A 265 7.24 -12.97 -30.97
C ASP A 265 7.26 -14.33 -31.71
N GLU A 266 6.64 -15.34 -31.11
CA GLU A 266 6.70 -16.72 -31.56
C GLU A 266 5.32 -17.38 -31.53
N THR A 267 5.13 -18.34 -32.46
CA THR A 267 3.94 -19.18 -32.50
C THR A 267 4.32 -20.62 -32.26
N ALA A 268 3.61 -21.33 -31.42
CA ALA A 268 3.81 -22.75 -31.15
C ALA A 268 2.54 -23.54 -31.45
N ASN A 269 2.71 -24.68 -32.14
CA ASN A 269 1.61 -25.61 -32.34
C ASN A 269 1.42 -26.47 -31.11
N VAL A 270 0.23 -26.38 -30.50
CA VAL A 270 -0.15 -27.06 -29.25
C VAL A 270 -1.10 -28.25 -29.48
N LYS A 271 -1.38 -28.57 -30.76
CA LYS A 271 -2.20 -29.73 -31.15
C LYS A 271 -3.58 -29.79 -30.49
N GLY A 272 -4.27 -28.64 -30.42
CA GLY A 272 -5.61 -28.54 -29.86
C GLY A 272 -5.66 -28.50 -28.33
N GLU A 273 -4.50 -28.39 -27.65
CA GLU A 273 -4.49 -28.12 -26.19
C GLU A 273 -5.09 -26.76 -25.91
N LYS A 274 -5.94 -26.69 -24.87
CA LYS A 274 -6.60 -25.43 -24.49
C LYS A 274 -5.62 -24.50 -23.80
N LEU A 275 -5.82 -23.18 -23.97
CA LEU A 275 -4.99 -22.15 -23.38
C LEU A 275 -4.89 -22.25 -21.85
N ASP A 276 -6.01 -22.61 -21.18
CA ASP A 276 -6.10 -22.79 -19.74
C ASP A 276 -5.31 -24.01 -19.21
N LYS A 277 -4.83 -24.88 -20.09
CA LYS A 277 -3.98 -26.04 -19.78
C LYS A 277 -2.51 -25.82 -20.10
N LEU A 278 -2.16 -24.64 -20.58
CA LEU A 278 -0.80 -24.29 -20.95
C LEU A 278 -0.12 -23.48 -19.84
N ILE A 279 1.19 -23.71 -19.76
CA ILE A 279 2.11 -23.02 -18.86
C ILE A 279 3.21 -22.39 -19.70
N LEU A 280 3.34 -21.07 -19.64
CA LEU A 280 4.47 -20.34 -20.22
C LEU A 280 5.41 -19.92 -19.11
N GLU A 281 6.63 -20.45 -19.13
CA GLU A 281 7.65 -20.29 -18.10
C GLU A 281 8.89 -19.61 -18.70
N ILE A 282 9.37 -18.55 -18.02
CA ILE A 282 10.57 -17.82 -18.43
C ILE A 282 11.56 -17.82 -17.29
N THR A 283 12.76 -18.37 -17.54
CA THR A 283 13.81 -18.49 -16.54
C THR A 283 15.11 -17.86 -17.01
N ALA A 284 15.94 -17.42 -16.07
CA ALA A 284 17.32 -17.03 -16.31
C ALA A 284 18.21 -17.51 -15.18
N ASN A 285 19.36 -18.11 -15.50
CA ASN A 285 20.31 -18.64 -14.54
C ASN A 285 19.68 -19.59 -13.50
N GLY A 286 18.72 -20.41 -13.91
CA GLY A 286 17.99 -21.34 -13.05
C GLY A 286 16.99 -20.70 -12.10
N LYS A 287 16.70 -19.41 -12.25
CA LYS A 287 15.69 -18.66 -11.48
C LYS A 287 14.51 -18.33 -12.36
N GLU A 288 13.29 -18.60 -11.89
CA GLU A 288 12.06 -18.15 -12.55
C GLU A 288 11.97 -16.62 -12.52
N LEU A 289 11.72 -16.02 -13.68
CA LEU A 289 11.53 -14.58 -13.83
C LEU A 289 10.07 -14.22 -14.06
N LEU A 290 9.30 -15.11 -14.72
CA LEU A 290 7.88 -14.90 -14.99
C LEU A 290 7.18 -16.23 -15.30
N TYR A 291 5.90 -16.35 -14.86
CA TYR A 291 5.07 -17.53 -15.00
C TYR A 291 3.61 -17.13 -15.28
N TRP A 292 2.85 -17.93 -16.05
CA TRP A 292 1.44 -17.68 -16.31
C TRP A 292 0.59 -18.96 -16.23
N HIS A 293 -0.58 -18.86 -15.57
CA HIS A 293 -1.67 -19.84 -15.47
C HIS A 293 -2.97 -19.17 -15.01
N ALA A 294 -4.18 -19.70 -15.27
CA ALA A 294 -5.49 -19.03 -15.07
C ALA A 294 -6.25 -19.40 -13.76
N GLU A 295 -7.07 -18.48 -13.13
CA GLU A 295 -7.85 -18.71 -11.88
C GLU A 295 -9.13 -17.83 -11.64
N PRO A 296 -10.09 -18.17 -10.71
CA PRO A 296 -11.35 -17.42 -10.45
C PRO A 296 -11.71 -16.92 -9.01
N ASP A 297 -12.65 -15.96 -8.84
CA ASP A 297 -13.77 -15.56 -7.91
C ASP A 297 -13.75 -14.36 -6.90
N ALA A 298 -14.97 -13.78 -6.48
CA ALA A 298 -15.33 -12.40 -6.03
C ALA A 298 -15.85 -12.15 -4.56
N ALA A 299 -16.19 -10.87 -4.12
CA ALA A 299 -16.43 -10.35 -2.74
C ALA A 299 -17.72 -9.48 -2.50
N GLU A 300 -18.12 -9.12 -1.21
CA GLU A 300 -19.38 -8.45 -0.76
C GLU A 300 -19.24 -7.22 0.19
N ALA A 301 -20.34 -6.44 0.51
CA ALA A 301 -20.40 -5.15 1.24
C ALA A 301 -20.75 -5.22 2.76
N ALA A 302 -20.55 -4.11 3.56
CA ALA A 302 -20.59 -4.04 5.04
C ALA A 302 -21.97 -3.71 5.68
N LEU A 303 -22.25 -4.20 6.92
CA LEU A 303 -23.50 -4.13 7.69
C LEU A 303 -23.54 -2.98 8.74
N LEU A 304 -24.74 -2.55 9.21
CA LEU A 304 -24.92 -1.56 10.29
C LEU A 304 -24.55 -2.14 11.68
N PRO A 305 -24.20 -1.29 12.70
CA PRO A 305 -23.72 -1.78 14.01
C PRO A 305 -24.67 -2.75 14.71
N GLU A 306 -25.96 -2.48 14.68
CA GLU A 306 -27.01 -3.33 15.30
C GLU A 306 -27.23 -4.67 14.58
N GLU A 307 -26.89 -4.74 13.29
CA GLU A 307 -27.01 -5.95 12.46
C GLU A 307 -25.82 -6.90 12.67
N ILE A 308 -24.70 -6.40 13.14
CA ILE A 308 -23.49 -7.17 13.39
C ILE A 308 -23.65 -8.01 14.65
N LYS A 309 -23.41 -9.31 14.57
CA LYS A 309 -23.74 -10.26 15.63
C LYS A 309 -22.73 -10.31 16.79
N THR A 310 -21.44 -10.08 16.51
CA THR A 310 -20.37 -10.26 17.50
C THR A 310 -19.61 -8.97 17.80
N THR A 311 -19.10 -8.83 19.04
CA THR A 311 -18.23 -7.71 19.43
C THR A 311 -16.91 -7.70 18.65
N GLU A 312 -16.42 -8.86 18.23
CA GLU A 312 -15.28 -9.02 17.32
C GLU A 312 -15.51 -8.30 16.00
N GLN A 313 -16.60 -8.63 15.32
CA GLN A 313 -16.92 -8.01 14.03
C GLN A 313 -17.24 -6.52 14.16
N LEU A 314 -17.86 -6.08 15.26
CA LEU A 314 -18.04 -4.66 15.55
C LEU A 314 -16.70 -3.94 15.67
N TYR A 315 -15.73 -4.51 16.40
CA TYR A 315 -14.40 -3.96 16.50
C TYR A 315 -13.71 -3.87 15.14
N LEU A 316 -13.69 -4.95 14.36
CA LEU A 316 -13.05 -5.00 13.05
C LEU A 316 -13.67 -4.03 12.05
N THR A 317 -15.02 -3.92 12.05
CA THR A 317 -15.74 -2.97 11.19
C THR A 317 -15.45 -1.52 11.64
N GLY A 318 -15.49 -1.22 12.93
CA GLY A 318 -15.13 0.08 13.47
C GLY A 318 -13.70 0.49 13.12
N LEU A 319 -12.74 -0.42 13.27
CA LEU A 319 -11.34 -0.21 12.90
C LEU A 319 -11.19 0.05 11.39
N HIS A 320 -11.88 -0.72 10.56
CA HIS A 320 -11.89 -0.53 9.12
C HIS A 320 -12.44 0.85 8.71
N LEU A 321 -13.59 1.27 9.30
CA LEU A 321 -14.16 2.60 9.07
C LEU A 321 -13.25 3.73 9.56
N GLU A 322 -12.50 3.52 10.64
CA GLU A 322 -11.49 4.48 11.11
C GLU A 322 -10.32 4.60 10.12
N GLN A 323 -9.86 3.47 9.57
CA GLN A 323 -8.87 3.44 8.50
C GLN A 323 -9.34 4.19 7.24
N TYR A 324 -10.58 3.93 6.84
CA TYR A 324 -11.23 4.59 5.70
C TYR A 324 -11.42 6.10 5.88
N ARG A 325 -11.46 6.60 7.11
CA ARG A 325 -12.00 7.93 7.41
C ARG A 325 -13.36 8.12 6.75
N HIS A 326 -14.22 7.12 6.88
CA HIS A 326 -15.47 7.03 6.14
C HIS A 326 -16.35 8.25 6.39
N ALA A 327 -16.83 8.90 5.33
CA ALA A 327 -17.58 10.15 5.43
C ALA A 327 -18.99 9.98 6.03
N THR A 328 -19.58 8.80 5.91
CA THR A 328 -20.99 8.53 6.29
C THR A 328 -21.10 7.70 7.56
N TYR A 329 -20.26 6.68 7.75
CA TYR A 329 -20.28 5.81 8.93
C TYR A 329 -19.21 6.22 9.93
N ASN A 330 -19.65 6.40 11.19
CA ASN A 330 -18.75 6.81 12.27
C ASN A 330 -18.23 5.57 13.01
N PRO A 331 -16.91 5.31 13.05
CA PRO A 331 -16.36 4.15 13.75
C PRO A 331 -16.72 4.08 15.23
N VAL A 332 -16.94 5.22 15.88
CA VAL A 332 -17.30 5.31 17.31
C VAL A 332 -18.60 4.56 17.60
N GLU A 333 -19.59 4.61 16.72
CA GLU A 333 -20.88 3.92 16.90
C GLU A 333 -20.72 2.40 16.99
N TYR A 334 -19.78 1.84 16.25
CA TYR A 334 -19.46 0.41 16.29
C TYR A 334 -18.73 0.03 17.59
N TYR A 335 -17.80 0.84 18.06
CA TYR A 335 -17.11 0.61 19.32
C TYR A 335 -18.06 0.78 20.51
N GLU A 336 -18.94 1.79 20.48
CA GLU A 336 -19.94 2.01 21.54
C GLU A 336 -20.97 0.90 21.58
N GLU A 337 -21.44 0.39 20.42
CA GLU A 337 -22.35 -0.77 20.39
C GLU A 337 -21.65 -2.03 20.93
N ALA A 338 -20.38 -2.25 20.62
CA ALA A 338 -19.61 -3.35 21.19
C ALA A 338 -19.52 -3.24 22.72
N LEU A 339 -19.25 -2.03 23.25
CA LEU A 339 -19.17 -1.78 24.71
C LEU A 339 -20.53 -1.78 25.39
N ARG A 340 -21.63 -1.53 24.68
CA ARG A 340 -22.98 -1.74 25.19
C ARG A 340 -23.24 -3.23 25.47
N ARG A 341 -22.68 -4.12 24.64
CA ARG A 341 -22.81 -5.58 24.80
C ARG A 341 -21.79 -6.15 25.79
N ASP A 342 -20.54 -5.68 25.73
CA ASP A 342 -19.46 -6.06 26.65
C ASP A 342 -18.67 -4.83 27.10
N PRO A 343 -19.06 -4.21 28.24
CA PRO A 343 -18.42 -2.98 28.74
C PRO A 343 -16.93 -3.10 29.09
N ILE A 344 -16.43 -4.32 29.23
CA ILE A 344 -15.04 -4.59 29.60
C ILE A 344 -14.20 -5.11 28.43
N ASP A 345 -14.74 -5.13 27.21
CA ASP A 345 -13.97 -5.54 26.01
C ASP A 345 -12.73 -4.66 25.86
N VAL A 346 -11.55 -5.31 25.82
CA VAL A 346 -10.25 -4.63 25.84
C VAL A 346 -10.02 -3.80 24.59
N ARG A 347 -10.36 -4.34 23.41
CA ARG A 347 -10.03 -3.71 22.13
C ARG A 347 -10.92 -2.50 21.87
N ASN A 348 -12.21 -2.61 22.12
CA ASN A 348 -13.13 -1.48 21.93
C ASN A 348 -12.88 -0.35 22.96
N ASN A 349 -12.54 -0.67 24.21
CA ASN A 349 -12.10 0.32 25.19
C ASN A 349 -10.78 0.99 24.76
N ASN A 350 -9.81 0.23 24.24
CA ASN A 350 -8.56 0.78 23.72
C ASN A 350 -8.78 1.69 22.51
N ALA A 351 -9.61 1.26 21.56
CA ALA A 351 -9.93 2.05 20.37
C ALA A 351 -10.57 3.41 20.72
N LEU A 352 -11.58 3.41 21.59
CA LEU A 352 -12.18 4.66 22.09
C LEU A 352 -11.18 5.50 22.89
N GLY A 353 -10.35 4.88 23.70
CA GLY A 353 -9.28 5.57 24.42
C GLY A 353 -8.34 6.31 23.47
N LEU A 354 -7.85 5.65 22.43
CA LEU A 354 -6.99 6.23 21.39
C LEU A 354 -7.72 7.33 20.60
N TRP A 355 -8.99 7.10 20.26
CA TRP A 355 -9.83 8.11 19.62
C TRP A 355 -9.90 9.40 20.42
N TYR A 356 -10.11 9.31 21.76
CA TYR A 356 -10.18 10.47 22.64
C TYR A 356 -8.81 11.13 22.87
N ILE A 357 -7.69 10.39 22.87
CA ILE A 357 -6.32 10.96 22.84
C ILE A 357 -6.17 11.88 21.62
N ARG A 358 -6.51 11.38 20.42
CA ARG A 358 -6.43 12.15 19.16
C ARG A 358 -7.32 13.42 19.17
N LYS A 359 -8.39 13.43 19.96
CA LYS A 359 -9.26 14.60 20.16
C LYS A 359 -8.84 15.51 21.31
N GLY A 360 -7.69 15.25 21.96
CA GLY A 360 -7.20 16.01 23.11
C GLY A 360 -8.04 15.85 24.39
N ARG A 361 -8.90 14.83 24.46
CA ARG A 361 -9.78 14.58 25.61
C ARG A 361 -9.17 13.54 26.57
N PHE A 362 -8.01 13.87 27.12
CA PHE A 362 -7.16 12.92 27.85
C PHE A 362 -7.82 12.31 29.09
N HIS A 363 -8.60 13.06 29.85
CA HIS A 363 -9.36 12.52 31.01
C HIS A 363 -10.42 11.49 30.58
N LYS A 364 -11.10 11.73 29.44
CA LYS A 364 -12.06 10.77 28.92
C LYS A 364 -11.35 9.52 28.36
N ALA A 365 -10.23 9.71 27.67
CA ALA A 365 -9.39 8.63 27.19
C ALA A 365 -8.91 7.73 28.32
N GLU A 366 -8.45 8.32 29.44
CA GLU A 366 -7.99 7.58 30.62
C GLU A 366 -9.04 6.62 31.16
N GLN A 367 -10.31 7.00 31.20
CA GLN A 367 -11.41 6.14 31.71
C GLN A 367 -11.53 4.84 30.92
N TYR A 368 -11.54 4.92 29.59
CA TYR A 368 -11.59 3.76 28.70
C TYR A 368 -10.31 2.92 28.82
N LEU A 369 -9.14 3.57 28.79
CA LEU A 369 -7.86 2.88 28.84
C LEU A 369 -7.61 2.19 30.19
N LEU A 370 -8.05 2.77 31.31
CA LEU A 370 -8.02 2.09 32.61
C LEU A 370 -8.86 0.81 32.60
N THR A 371 -10.06 0.86 31.99
CA THR A 371 -10.91 -0.32 31.84
C THR A 371 -10.22 -1.39 30.99
N ALA A 372 -9.65 -1.00 29.84
CA ALA A 372 -8.89 -1.89 28.97
C ALA A 372 -7.72 -2.56 29.70
N VAL A 373 -6.86 -1.76 30.35
CA VAL A 373 -5.67 -2.26 31.07
C VAL A 373 -6.07 -3.15 32.25
N LYS A 374 -7.07 -2.75 33.04
CA LYS A 374 -7.56 -3.55 34.16
C LYS A 374 -8.08 -4.92 33.71
N THR A 375 -8.83 -4.96 32.64
CA THR A 375 -9.34 -6.22 32.07
C THR A 375 -8.21 -7.07 31.50
N LEU A 376 -7.32 -6.46 30.72
CA LEU A 376 -6.18 -7.12 30.10
C LEU A 376 -5.26 -7.80 31.13
N GLN A 377 -5.01 -7.10 32.24
CA GLN A 377 -4.10 -7.58 33.31
C GLN A 377 -4.77 -8.43 34.40
N LYS A 378 -6.09 -8.63 34.34
CA LYS A 378 -6.86 -9.31 35.41
C LYS A 378 -6.33 -10.70 35.73
N ARG A 379 -5.90 -11.47 34.73
CA ARG A 379 -5.38 -12.84 34.88
C ARG A 379 -3.93 -13.01 34.51
N ASN A 380 -3.37 -12.05 33.77
CA ASN A 380 -1.99 -12.03 33.35
C ASN A 380 -1.40 -10.63 33.52
N PRO A 381 -0.58 -10.38 34.54
CA PRO A 381 0.06 -9.07 34.73
C PRO A 381 1.03 -8.69 33.61
N ASN A 382 1.42 -9.66 32.78
CA ASN A 382 2.30 -9.49 31.62
C ASN A 382 1.57 -9.91 30.33
N PRO A 383 0.59 -9.14 29.87
CA PRO A 383 -0.20 -9.50 28.69
C PRO A 383 0.67 -9.49 27.42
N TYR A 384 0.22 -10.25 26.41
CA TYR A 384 0.86 -10.27 25.10
C TYR A 384 0.79 -8.92 24.39
N ASP A 385 -0.35 -8.20 24.54
CA ASP A 385 -0.56 -6.89 23.93
C ASP A 385 -0.17 -5.76 24.88
N GLY A 386 0.74 -4.89 24.43
CA GLY A 386 1.20 -3.70 25.17
C GLY A 386 0.49 -2.41 24.80
N GLU A 387 -0.33 -2.39 23.73
CA GLU A 387 -0.93 -1.16 23.20
C GLU A 387 -1.80 -0.41 24.22
N PRO A 388 -2.76 -1.03 24.92
CA PRO A 388 -3.59 -0.32 25.90
C PRO A 388 -2.77 0.30 27.03
N ILE A 389 -1.66 -0.37 27.42
CA ILE A 389 -0.76 0.13 28.49
C ILE A 389 -0.01 1.37 28.00
N TYR A 390 0.53 1.33 26.78
CA TYR A 390 1.20 2.47 26.14
C TYR A 390 0.25 3.66 25.97
N ASN A 391 -0.95 3.44 25.44
CA ASN A 391 -1.95 4.48 25.24
C ASN A 391 -2.38 5.12 26.58
N LEU A 392 -2.48 4.33 27.65
CA LEU A 392 -2.72 4.87 29.00
C LEU A 392 -1.56 5.78 29.43
N GLY A 393 -0.31 5.38 29.16
CA GLY A 393 0.87 6.22 29.37
C GLY A 393 0.76 7.57 28.66
N LEU A 394 0.33 7.60 27.40
CA LEU A 394 0.09 8.84 26.64
C LEU A 394 -0.98 9.72 27.31
N ALA A 395 -2.12 9.13 27.66
CA ALA A 395 -3.19 9.89 28.33
C ALA A 395 -2.73 10.53 29.64
N LEU A 396 -1.91 9.85 30.41
CA LEU A 396 -1.31 10.35 31.66
C LEU A 396 -0.23 11.42 31.39
N LYS A 397 0.64 11.21 30.43
CA LYS A 397 1.69 12.16 30.03
C LYS A 397 1.11 13.53 29.64
N TYR A 398 0.07 13.50 28.79
CA TYR A 398 -0.61 14.75 28.37
C TYR A 398 -1.41 15.43 29.47
N GLN A 399 -1.63 14.77 30.59
CA GLN A 399 -2.17 15.36 31.82
C GLN A 399 -1.08 15.88 32.79
N GLY A 400 0.21 15.79 32.42
CA GLY A 400 1.34 16.16 33.24
C GLY A 400 1.70 15.16 34.35
N ARG A 401 1.10 13.98 34.36
CA ARG A 401 1.33 12.91 35.35
C ARG A 401 2.52 12.03 34.90
N TYR A 402 3.70 12.65 34.86
CA TYR A 402 4.88 12.05 34.25
C TYR A 402 5.35 10.75 34.93
N ASN A 403 5.31 10.65 36.26
CA ASN A 403 5.72 9.43 36.95
C ASN A 403 4.78 8.24 36.63
N ASP A 404 3.48 8.49 36.70
CA ASP A 404 2.47 7.48 36.38
C ASP A 404 2.60 7.05 34.89
N ALA A 405 2.87 8.02 34.01
CA ALA A 405 3.07 7.77 32.57
C ALA A 405 4.32 6.93 32.32
N TYR A 406 5.42 7.25 32.98
CA TYR A 406 6.68 6.51 32.89
C TYR A 406 6.50 5.03 33.23
N ASP A 407 5.81 4.72 34.33
CA ASP A 407 5.52 3.35 34.74
C ASP A 407 4.72 2.58 33.66
N ARG A 408 3.77 3.26 32.99
CA ARG A 408 2.99 2.65 31.92
C ARG A 408 3.84 2.44 30.67
N PHE A 409 4.62 3.42 30.25
CA PHE A 409 5.52 3.27 29.10
C PHE A 409 6.54 2.18 29.32
N TYR A 410 7.19 2.14 30.49
CA TYR A 410 8.16 1.10 30.80
C TYR A 410 7.52 -0.29 30.81
N LYS A 411 6.31 -0.41 31.38
CA LYS A 411 5.54 -1.66 31.35
C LYS A 411 5.18 -2.11 29.94
N SER A 412 4.81 -1.19 29.05
CA SER A 412 4.50 -1.52 27.65
C SER A 412 5.71 -2.10 26.90
N CYS A 413 6.93 -1.72 27.28
CA CYS A 413 8.18 -2.21 26.68
C CYS A 413 8.44 -3.72 26.91
N TRP A 414 7.68 -4.39 27.77
CA TRP A 414 7.75 -5.83 27.92
C TRP A 414 7.22 -6.56 26.69
N ASN A 415 6.40 -5.91 25.89
CA ASN A 415 6.03 -6.34 24.56
C ASN A 415 7.00 -5.74 23.52
N ALA A 416 7.58 -6.59 22.68
CA ALA A 416 8.60 -6.17 21.70
C ALA A 416 8.10 -5.12 20.71
N ALA A 417 6.81 -5.15 20.34
CA ALA A 417 6.19 -4.20 19.40
C ALA A 417 6.16 -2.77 19.95
N TRP A 418 6.18 -2.60 21.28
CA TRP A 418 6.09 -1.29 21.92
C TRP A 418 7.42 -0.81 22.54
N GLN A 419 8.52 -1.54 22.31
CA GLN A 419 9.82 -1.18 22.89
C GLN A 419 10.38 0.14 22.32
N ASP A 420 10.27 0.36 21.01
CA ASP A 420 10.72 1.63 20.43
C ASP A 420 9.98 2.82 21.03
N ALA A 421 8.67 2.88 20.82
CA ALA A 421 7.84 4.01 21.26
C ALA A 421 7.85 4.17 22.79
N GLY A 422 7.80 3.07 23.54
CA GLY A 422 7.79 3.08 25.01
C GLY A 422 9.10 3.59 25.61
N TYR A 423 10.25 3.08 25.18
CA TYR A 423 11.55 3.56 25.66
C TYR A 423 11.84 5.00 25.21
N PHE A 424 11.41 5.38 23.99
CA PHE A 424 11.51 6.78 23.57
C PHE A 424 10.70 7.70 24.48
N ALA A 425 9.47 7.31 24.86
CA ALA A 425 8.64 8.08 25.78
C ALA A 425 9.24 8.14 27.21
N CYS A 426 9.86 7.04 27.69
CA CYS A 426 10.62 7.02 28.94
C CYS A 426 11.79 8.01 28.89
N ALA A 427 12.61 7.98 27.84
CA ALA A 427 13.73 8.88 27.66
C ALA A 427 13.30 10.37 27.67
N GLN A 428 12.18 10.70 27.03
CA GLN A 428 11.63 12.05 27.07
C GLN A 428 11.28 12.51 28.50
N ILE A 429 10.71 11.63 29.31
CA ILE A 429 10.41 11.93 30.72
C ILE A 429 11.69 12.03 31.56
N SER A 430 12.63 11.12 31.35
CA SER A 430 13.92 11.12 32.06
C SER A 430 14.71 12.42 31.80
N ILE A 431 14.71 12.92 30.55
CA ILE A 431 15.30 14.25 30.24
C ILE A 431 14.60 15.39 30.96
N LEU A 432 13.26 15.41 30.99
CA LEU A 432 12.49 16.44 31.70
C LEU A 432 12.81 16.44 33.21
N GLN A 433 13.16 15.28 33.75
CA GLN A 433 13.56 15.09 35.16
C GLN A 433 15.07 15.21 35.38
N ASN A 434 15.84 15.58 34.33
CA ASN A 434 17.31 15.72 34.35
C ASN A 434 18.06 14.42 34.71
N ARG A 435 17.49 13.26 34.39
CA ARG A 435 18.11 11.92 34.57
C ARG A 435 18.78 11.52 33.25
N LEU A 436 19.96 12.10 32.96
CA LEU A 436 20.58 11.98 31.65
C LEU A 436 21.12 10.59 31.33
N GLU A 437 21.66 9.88 32.33
CA GLU A 437 22.15 8.50 32.21
C GLU A 437 21.00 7.54 31.89
N ASP A 438 19.89 7.63 32.62
CA ASP A 438 18.69 6.84 32.36
C ASP A 438 18.14 7.14 30.96
N ALA A 439 18.07 8.42 30.58
CA ALA A 439 17.62 8.84 29.27
C ALA A 439 18.50 8.27 28.12
N LEU A 440 19.82 8.18 28.33
CA LEU A 440 20.74 7.60 27.35
C LEU A 440 20.51 6.08 27.19
N ASP A 441 20.38 5.32 28.30
CA ASP A 441 20.07 3.89 28.24
C ASP A 441 18.73 3.62 27.57
N GLU A 442 17.69 4.39 27.91
CA GLU A 442 16.35 4.24 27.35
C GLU A 442 16.31 4.56 25.86
N ILE A 443 16.97 5.65 25.42
CA ILE A 443 17.00 6.00 24.00
C ILE A 443 17.78 4.99 23.17
N ASP A 444 18.84 4.40 23.75
CA ASP A 444 19.59 3.35 23.08
C ASP A 444 18.74 2.09 22.89
N ARG A 445 17.96 1.70 23.90
CA ARG A 445 16.99 0.58 23.78
C ARG A 445 15.93 0.84 22.72
N SER A 446 15.43 2.08 22.60
CA SER A 446 14.51 2.47 21.51
C SER A 446 15.18 2.29 20.14
N LEU A 447 16.38 2.83 19.95
CA LEU A 447 17.12 2.78 18.67
C LEU A 447 17.56 1.36 18.26
N ILE A 448 17.83 0.46 19.22
CA ILE A 448 18.08 -0.96 18.93
C ILE A 448 16.88 -1.60 18.23
N ARG A 449 15.67 -1.16 18.55
CA ARG A 449 14.42 -1.70 17.96
C ARG A 449 14.03 -1.00 16.68
N ASN A 450 14.24 0.31 16.60
CA ASN A 450 13.93 1.10 15.42
C ASN A 450 15.04 2.14 15.16
N TRP A 451 16.07 1.71 14.42
CA TRP A 451 17.17 2.58 14.00
C TRP A 451 16.73 3.77 13.16
N HIS A 452 15.56 3.67 12.50
CA HIS A 452 14.93 4.73 11.69
C HIS A 452 14.03 5.67 12.49
N ASN A 453 13.97 5.56 13.82
CA ASN A 453 13.30 6.59 14.63
C ASN A 453 14.15 7.87 14.64
N HIS A 454 13.92 8.73 13.64
CA HIS A 454 14.68 9.98 13.44
C HIS A 454 14.55 10.95 14.62
N LYS A 455 13.40 10.94 15.34
CA LYS A 455 13.23 11.73 16.57
C LYS A 455 14.07 11.20 17.73
N ALA A 456 14.15 9.87 17.86
CA ALA A 456 15.00 9.26 18.86
C ALA A 456 16.49 9.56 18.61
N ARG A 457 16.92 9.55 17.34
CA ARG A 457 18.28 9.93 16.95
C ARG A 457 18.59 11.39 17.31
N ALA A 458 17.69 12.31 16.98
CA ALA A 458 17.84 13.73 17.37
C ALA A 458 17.85 13.91 18.90
N LEU A 459 16.98 13.22 19.62
CA LEU A 459 16.95 13.26 21.08
C LEU A 459 18.23 12.70 21.70
N LYS A 460 18.76 11.57 21.18
CA LYS A 460 20.06 11.03 21.61
C LYS A 460 21.20 12.00 21.37
N THR A 461 21.22 12.68 20.23
CA THR A 461 22.21 13.74 19.97
C THR A 461 22.17 14.85 21.02
N ALA A 462 20.95 15.32 21.37
CA ALA A 462 20.79 16.31 22.43
C ALA A 462 21.23 15.81 23.82
N ILE A 463 20.97 14.53 24.15
CA ILE A 463 21.42 13.91 25.40
C ILE A 463 22.95 13.88 25.44
N LEU A 464 23.61 13.35 24.39
CA LEU A 464 25.05 13.26 24.32
C LEU A 464 25.73 14.62 24.45
N ARG A 465 25.20 15.66 23.77
CA ARG A 465 25.67 17.03 23.91
C ARG A 465 25.55 17.56 25.34
N ARG A 466 24.42 17.28 26.02
CA ARG A 466 24.20 17.69 27.45
C ARG A 466 25.09 16.94 28.43
N MET A 467 25.61 15.78 28.03
CA MET A 467 26.57 14.95 28.81
C MET A 467 28.02 15.26 28.46
N ASP A 468 28.30 16.32 27.65
CA ASP A 468 29.61 16.70 27.14
C ASP A 468 30.30 15.62 26.27
N LYS A 469 29.51 14.68 25.70
CA LYS A 469 29.98 13.61 24.81
C LYS A 469 29.95 14.07 23.35
N THR A 470 30.69 15.14 23.05
CA THR A 470 30.62 15.86 21.77
C THR A 470 31.01 14.99 20.58
N GLU A 471 32.04 14.15 20.69
CA GLU A 471 32.49 13.28 19.59
C GLU A 471 31.43 12.24 19.22
N GLU A 472 30.81 11.60 20.23
CA GLU A 472 29.72 10.64 20.01
C GLU A 472 28.48 11.33 19.36
N ALA A 473 28.18 12.57 19.77
CA ALA A 473 27.09 13.35 19.20
C ALA A 473 27.33 13.67 17.72
N LEU A 474 28.54 14.13 17.36
CA LEU A 474 28.92 14.43 15.95
C LEU A 474 28.85 13.19 15.08
N GLN A 475 29.38 12.06 15.53
CA GLN A 475 29.30 10.81 14.78
C GLN A 475 27.83 10.38 14.53
N LEU A 476 26.97 10.50 15.55
CA LEU A 476 25.53 10.17 15.40
C LEU A 476 24.83 11.10 14.42
N ILE A 477 25.21 12.38 14.36
CA ILE A 477 24.70 13.35 13.38
C ILE A 477 25.09 12.92 11.96
N GLU A 478 26.36 12.59 11.73
CA GLU A 478 26.85 12.15 10.42
C GLU A 478 26.11 10.88 9.95
N ASP A 479 26.00 9.87 10.80
CA ASP A 479 25.26 8.63 10.53
C ASP A 479 23.78 8.91 10.24
N SER A 480 23.17 9.84 10.97
CA SER A 480 21.75 10.19 10.81
C SER A 480 21.50 10.92 9.48
N LEU A 481 22.40 11.81 9.07
CA LEU A 481 22.30 12.56 7.82
C LEU A 481 22.68 11.70 6.60
N ALA A 482 23.44 10.62 6.79
CA ALA A 482 23.69 9.63 5.75
C ALA A 482 22.42 8.82 5.43
N ILE A 483 21.57 8.53 6.45
CA ILE A 483 20.29 7.85 6.29
C ILE A 483 19.23 8.80 5.73
N ASP A 484 19.06 9.95 6.35
CA ASP A 484 18.07 10.96 5.95
C ASP A 484 18.69 12.36 5.97
N LYS A 485 19.00 12.90 4.79
CA LYS A 485 19.55 14.26 4.61
C LYS A 485 18.63 15.36 5.13
N PHE A 486 17.34 15.07 5.33
CA PHE A 486 16.31 15.96 5.84
C PHE A 486 15.99 15.74 7.31
N ASN A 487 16.88 15.09 8.05
CA ASN A 487 16.76 15.01 9.51
C ASN A 487 17.14 16.36 10.14
N PHE A 488 16.19 17.30 10.14
CA PHE A 488 16.40 18.65 10.66
C PHE A 488 16.67 18.67 12.17
N GLY A 489 16.18 17.68 12.93
CA GLY A 489 16.49 17.56 14.37
C GLY A 489 17.99 17.38 14.60
N CYS A 490 18.62 16.43 13.90
CA CYS A 490 20.07 16.23 13.98
C CYS A 490 20.89 17.41 13.39
N ARG A 491 20.35 18.11 12.36
CA ARG A 491 21.00 19.31 11.83
C ARG A 491 20.97 20.51 12.81
N TYR A 492 19.95 20.57 13.64
CA TYR A 492 19.78 21.64 14.61
C TYR A 492 20.77 21.47 15.80
N GLU A 493 20.93 20.24 16.31
CA GLU A 493 21.82 19.94 17.43
C GLU A 493 23.31 20.08 17.06
#